data_b98f144b71fe9d326050afd77c55eceb
#
_entry.id   b98f144b71fe9d326050afd77c55eceb
#
_cell.length_a   1.000
_cell.length_b   1.000
_cell.length_c   1.000
_cell.angle_alpha   90.00
_cell.angle_beta   90.00
_cell.angle_gamma   90.00
#
_symmetry.space_group_name_H-M   'P 1'
#
loop_
_entity.id
_entity.type
_entity.pdbx_description
1 polymer ?
#
loop_
_entity_poly.entity_id
_entity_poly.type
_entity_poly.pdbx_seq_one_letter_code
_entity_poly.pdbx_strand_id
1 'polypeptide(L)'
;MAPMDGFEVFLKFLPDFADEAGVVEIFQECGEILGDVRLMRDSMTNKCKGVGWISFATKQGADAAIAMDGVKYGRRNVQVSPSKQANWAGGHAATVGGVTGTVQAVGTHTPAMAKEVVRAIVGKDTDAAFVDGTFGRGGHTREILAALGPKGTLHAFDLDPEAILVAKKLRKEDQRFFIHSAGFASMAEVLSDLGVKPAGVFLDLGISSPQLDDKTRGMRPEQDGPLDLRFDVTSGETAAAFLRRAPRSELLRALKLYGDSSDPHTARRVADAICLARAPGGAGVPTTTRAFADMVAAARGYEYQAMHAAKATFQALRIQINDEFGQLRSGMAAALKVLRPGGRLGVLTWKHSECTLLVEFLRSRELAKPGFPLLKWHRKANSGGEAEEAVVKERWGFEASEAQRPTPEELRINSRSRSAVLHVLHKKKGIRCADLEAAADAAFGWGAAEELDPPVKKRRKTSE
;
A
#
# COMPACT_ATOMS: atom_id res chain seq x y z
N MET A 1 -29.78 -5.28 30.61
CA MET A 1 -30.49 -5.31 29.35
C MET A 1 -29.73 -6.26 28.44
N ALA A 2 -30.37 -7.28 27.90
CA ALA A 2 -29.77 -8.23 26.97
C ALA A 2 -29.35 -7.49 25.70
N PRO A 3 -28.22 -7.87 25.01
CA PRO A 3 -27.87 -7.28 23.74
C PRO A 3 -28.97 -7.60 22.72
N MET A 4 -29.56 -6.58 22.13
CA MET A 4 -30.46 -6.76 20.99
C MET A 4 -29.61 -7.22 19.80
N ASP A 5 -29.85 -8.44 19.32
CA ASP A 5 -29.17 -9.05 18.16
C ASP A 5 -29.62 -8.35 16.87
N GLY A 6 -29.02 -7.20 16.54
CA GLY A 6 -29.26 -6.45 15.31
C GLY A 6 -28.07 -6.43 14.39
N PHE A 7 -28.30 -6.16 13.11
CA PHE A 7 -27.27 -5.99 12.10
C PHE A 7 -26.78 -4.54 12.10
N GLU A 8 -25.63 -4.29 12.71
CA GLU A 8 -25.09 -2.95 12.88
C GLU A 8 -24.28 -2.49 11.65
N VAL A 9 -24.53 -1.26 11.22
CA VAL A 9 -23.86 -0.57 10.11
C VAL A 9 -23.09 0.62 10.65
N PHE A 10 -21.90 0.84 10.12
CA PHE A 10 -21.00 1.93 10.50
C PHE A 10 -21.01 3.04 9.47
N LEU A 11 -21.19 4.28 9.92
CA LEU A 11 -21.26 5.50 9.14
C LEU A 11 -20.01 6.36 9.34
N LYS A 12 -19.45 6.89 8.25
CA LYS A 12 -18.32 7.82 8.27
C LYS A 12 -18.60 9.05 7.43
N PHE A 13 -17.81 10.10 7.70
CA PHE A 13 -17.90 11.38 7.01
C PHE A 13 -19.23 12.09 7.19
N LEU A 14 -19.94 11.80 8.28
CA LEU A 14 -21.09 12.58 8.69
C LEU A 14 -20.73 14.05 8.87
N PRO A 15 -21.59 15.01 8.53
CA PRO A 15 -21.35 16.42 8.80
C PRO A 15 -21.33 16.71 10.33
N ASP A 16 -20.70 17.79 10.72
CA ASP A 16 -20.60 18.18 12.13
C ASP A 16 -21.94 18.56 12.77
N PHE A 17 -22.92 18.91 11.95
CA PHE A 17 -24.30 19.16 12.37
C PHE A 17 -25.20 17.92 12.37
N ALA A 18 -24.68 16.74 12.00
CA ALA A 18 -25.48 15.51 11.96
C ALA A 18 -26.07 15.20 13.34
N ASP A 19 -27.32 14.84 13.32
CA ASP A 19 -28.08 14.35 14.47
C ASP A 19 -28.69 12.96 14.19
N GLU A 20 -29.17 12.34 15.23
CA GLU A 20 -29.73 10.99 15.20
C GLU A 20 -30.97 10.93 14.31
N ALA A 21 -31.82 11.97 14.37
CA ALA A 21 -33.06 12.06 13.58
C ALA A 21 -32.76 12.15 12.07
N GLY A 22 -31.80 12.98 11.66
CA GLY A 22 -31.41 13.10 10.25
C GLY A 22 -30.75 11.83 9.70
N VAL A 23 -30.04 11.06 10.54
CA VAL A 23 -29.54 9.75 10.13
C VAL A 23 -30.70 8.76 9.96
N VAL A 24 -31.66 8.74 10.87
CA VAL A 24 -32.88 7.90 10.73
C VAL A 24 -33.61 8.23 9.44
N GLU A 25 -33.83 9.53 9.14
CA GLU A 25 -34.53 9.98 7.92
C GLU A 25 -33.86 9.44 6.64
N ILE A 26 -32.53 9.41 6.59
CA ILE A 26 -31.78 8.90 5.43
C ILE A 26 -31.95 7.39 5.25
N PHE A 27 -32.01 6.62 6.34
CA PHE A 27 -31.93 5.17 6.28
C PHE A 27 -33.24 4.43 6.63
N GLN A 28 -34.31 5.13 6.98
CA GLN A 28 -35.59 4.53 7.37
C GLN A 28 -36.22 3.63 6.29
N GLU A 29 -35.95 3.91 5.01
CA GLU A 29 -36.47 3.09 3.89
C GLU A 29 -35.67 1.77 3.71
N CYS A 30 -34.51 1.62 4.35
CA CYS A 30 -33.72 0.40 4.24
C CYS A 30 -34.31 -0.77 5.04
N GLY A 31 -35.09 -0.48 6.10
CA GLY A 31 -35.70 -1.48 6.96
C GLY A 31 -35.91 -0.97 8.39
N GLU A 32 -36.47 -1.83 9.23
CA GLU A 32 -36.70 -1.52 10.65
C GLU A 32 -35.40 -1.26 11.39
N ILE A 33 -35.27 -0.06 11.98
CA ILE A 33 -34.07 0.37 12.76
C ILE A 33 -34.32 -0.07 14.20
N LEU A 34 -33.31 -0.76 14.78
CA LEU A 34 -33.32 -1.22 16.16
C LEU A 34 -32.56 -0.26 17.07
N GLY A 35 -33.24 0.18 18.13
CA GLY A 35 -32.65 1.06 19.13
C GLY A 35 -32.27 2.43 18.62
N ASP A 36 -31.42 3.12 19.35
CA ASP A 36 -31.02 4.49 19.02
C ASP A 36 -29.82 4.50 18.04
N VAL A 37 -29.87 5.41 17.07
CA VAL A 37 -28.69 5.76 16.28
C VAL A 37 -27.64 6.34 17.23
N ARG A 38 -26.39 5.89 17.13
CA ARG A 38 -25.30 6.34 17.97
C ARG A 38 -24.36 7.22 17.18
N LEU A 39 -24.23 8.49 17.54
CA LEU A 39 -23.29 9.42 16.96
C LEU A 39 -22.15 9.71 17.92
N MET A 40 -20.92 9.70 17.41
CA MET A 40 -19.78 10.16 18.20
C MET A 40 -19.77 11.69 18.21
N ARG A 41 -19.87 12.27 19.42
CA ARG A 41 -19.94 13.72 19.59
C ARG A 41 -18.69 14.26 20.30
N ASP A 42 -18.34 15.47 20.00
CA ASP A 42 -17.33 16.21 20.75
C ASP A 42 -17.87 16.63 22.11
N SER A 43 -17.12 16.34 23.18
CA SER A 43 -17.58 16.56 24.55
C SER A 43 -17.75 18.02 24.92
N MET A 44 -17.10 18.95 24.25
CA MET A 44 -17.17 20.38 24.53
C MET A 44 -18.17 21.12 23.66
N THR A 45 -18.22 20.78 22.36
CA THR A 45 -19.06 21.47 21.37
C THR A 45 -20.34 20.75 21.05
N ASN A 46 -20.52 19.52 21.50
CA ASN A 46 -21.62 18.60 21.17
C ASN A 46 -21.80 18.32 19.65
N LYS A 47 -20.86 18.72 18.81
CA LYS A 47 -20.88 18.48 17.37
C LYS A 47 -20.54 17.04 17.03
N CYS A 48 -21.13 16.51 15.95
CA CYS A 48 -20.78 15.17 15.44
C CYS A 48 -19.32 15.13 14.97
N LYS A 49 -18.54 14.12 15.45
CA LYS A 49 -17.16 13.87 15.03
C LYS A 49 -17.04 13.15 13.69
N GLY A 50 -18.12 13.08 12.91
CA GLY A 50 -18.13 12.51 11.57
C GLY A 50 -18.31 10.99 11.53
N VAL A 51 -18.64 10.33 12.65
CA VAL A 51 -18.87 8.88 12.72
C VAL A 51 -20.10 8.54 13.53
N GLY A 52 -20.77 7.42 13.16
CA GLY A 52 -21.93 6.92 13.86
C GLY A 52 -22.22 5.45 13.55
N TRP A 53 -23.23 4.91 14.22
CA TRP A 53 -23.71 3.53 14.07
C TRP A 53 -25.23 3.51 14.05
N ILE A 54 -25.77 2.66 13.19
CA ILE A 54 -27.20 2.38 13.05
C ILE A 54 -27.41 0.87 12.97
N SER A 55 -28.39 0.32 13.69
CA SER A 55 -28.69 -1.11 13.72
C SER A 55 -30.02 -1.40 13.06
N PHE A 56 -30.08 -2.46 12.25
CA PHE A 56 -31.30 -2.92 11.59
C PHE A 56 -31.77 -4.25 12.16
N ALA A 57 -33.09 -4.47 12.17
CA ALA A 57 -33.69 -5.72 12.62
C ALA A 57 -33.32 -6.90 11.73
N THR A 58 -33.06 -6.67 10.44
CA THR A 58 -32.75 -7.71 9.46
C THR A 58 -31.45 -7.45 8.73
N LYS A 59 -30.80 -8.54 8.30
CA LYS A 59 -29.63 -8.46 7.43
C LYS A 59 -29.93 -7.73 6.12
N GLN A 60 -31.14 -7.95 5.57
CA GLN A 60 -31.57 -7.29 4.33
C GLN A 60 -31.62 -5.76 4.49
N GLY A 61 -32.10 -5.26 5.61
CA GLY A 61 -32.12 -3.83 5.92
C GLY A 61 -30.71 -3.25 6.03
N ALA A 62 -29.80 -3.96 6.69
CA ALA A 62 -28.40 -3.54 6.79
C ALA A 62 -27.68 -3.59 5.42
N ASP A 63 -27.93 -4.62 4.60
CA ASP A 63 -27.36 -4.71 3.24
C ASP A 63 -27.90 -3.59 2.34
N ALA A 64 -29.20 -3.22 2.48
CA ALA A 64 -29.80 -2.08 1.77
C ALA A 64 -29.14 -0.75 2.19
N ALA A 65 -28.89 -0.55 3.48
CA ALA A 65 -28.19 0.63 3.97
C ALA A 65 -26.74 0.70 3.45
N ILE A 66 -26.04 -0.43 3.40
CA ILE A 66 -24.68 -0.52 2.83
C ILE A 66 -24.68 -0.21 1.33
N ALA A 67 -25.72 -0.61 0.61
CA ALA A 67 -25.87 -0.26 -0.81
C ALA A 67 -26.04 1.25 -1.05
N MET A 68 -26.42 2.02 -0.02
CA MET A 68 -26.46 3.49 -0.05
C MET A 68 -25.11 4.15 0.24
N ASP A 69 -23.98 3.43 0.19
CA ASP A 69 -22.64 4.01 0.36
C ASP A 69 -22.45 5.20 -0.57
N GLY A 70 -21.98 6.33 -0.01
CA GLY A 70 -21.88 7.59 -0.74
C GLY A 70 -23.15 8.46 -0.72
N VAL A 71 -24.19 8.08 0.02
CA VAL A 71 -25.42 8.88 0.19
C VAL A 71 -25.09 10.29 0.72
N LYS A 72 -25.81 11.30 0.22
CA LYS A 72 -25.58 12.68 0.64
C LYS A 72 -26.27 12.99 1.96
N TYR A 73 -25.50 13.57 2.90
CA TYR A 73 -26.04 14.25 4.06
C TYR A 73 -25.53 15.69 4.07
N GLY A 74 -26.39 16.64 3.74
CA GLY A 74 -25.98 18.02 3.45
C GLY A 74 -25.02 18.09 2.26
N ARG A 75 -23.82 18.64 2.48
CA ARG A 75 -22.77 18.74 1.44
C ARG A 75 -21.76 17.59 1.46
N ARG A 76 -21.91 16.59 2.34
CA ARG A 76 -21.00 15.47 2.48
C ARG A 76 -21.59 14.18 1.93
N ASN A 77 -20.73 13.35 1.38
CA ASN A 77 -21.07 11.97 1.03
C ASN A 77 -20.72 11.07 2.23
N VAL A 78 -21.72 10.40 2.78
CA VAL A 78 -21.57 9.50 3.93
C VAL A 78 -21.09 8.15 3.45
N GLN A 79 -19.99 7.66 4.03
CA GLN A 79 -19.53 6.29 3.79
C GLN A 79 -20.30 5.33 4.70
N VAL A 80 -20.86 4.28 4.11
CA VAL A 80 -21.66 3.26 4.79
C VAL A 80 -20.98 1.91 4.66
N SER A 81 -20.74 1.21 5.78
CA SER A 81 -20.04 -0.08 5.80
C SER A 81 -20.50 -0.96 6.95
N PRO A 82 -20.32 -2.30 6.88
CA PRO A 82 -20.59 -3.19 8.02
C PRO A 82 -19.82 -2.77 9.26
N SER A 83 -20.48 -2.79 10.43
CA SER A 83 -19.80 -2.57 11.72
C SER A 83 -18.94 -3.77 12.07
N LYS A 84 -17.73 -3.53 12.61
CA LYS A 84 -16.82 -4.60 13.07
C LYS A 84 -17.27 -5.26 14.37
N GLN A 85 -18.22 -4.67 15.08
CA GLN A 85 -18.75 -5.18 16.36
C GLN A 85 -20.05 -5.97 16.20
N ALA A 86 -20.65 -6.00 15.01
CA ALA A 86 -21.88 -6.74 14.77
C ALA A 86 -21.59 -8.23 14.53
N ASN A 87 -22.47 -9.09 15.03
CA ASN A 87 -22.46 -10.54 14.83
C ASN A 87 -22.79 -10.92 13.37
N TRP A 88 -22.00 -10.46 12.42
CA TRP A 88 -22.10 -10.86 11.01
C TRP A 88 -21.68 -12.31 10.78
N ALA A 89 -21.14 -13.00 11.81
CA ALA A 89 -20.65 -14.37 11.79
C ALA A 89 -21.74 -15.43 12.11
N GLY A 90 -23.00 -15.04 12.34
CA GLY A 90 -24.12 -15.95 12.61
C GLY A 90 -24.80 -16.48 11.36
N GLY A 91 -24.06 -17.10 10.44
CA GLY A 91 -24.63 -17.89 9.35
C GLY A 91 -24.77 -19.34 9.78
N HIS A 92 -25.99 -19.76 10.12
CA HIS A 92 -26.32 -21.20 10.29
C HIS A 92 -25.93 -21.98 9.04
N ALA A 93 -25.14 -23.01 9.22
CA ALA A 93 -24.92 -24.06 8.23
C ALA A 93 -26.26 -24.74 7.91
N ALA A 94 -26.86 -24.39 6.79
CA ALA A 94 -27.93 -25.19 6.19
C ALA A 94 -27.28 -26.32 5.40
N THR A 95 -27.36 -27.52 5.94
CA THR A 95 -27.05 -28.79 5.27
C THR A 95 -27.95 -28.97 4.06
N VAL A 96 -27.42 -28.89 2.86
CA VAL A 96 -28.02 -29.45 1.66
C VAL A 96 -26.95 -30.24 0.90
N GLY A 97 -27.30 -31.52 0.73
CA GLY A 97 -26.75 -32.59 -0.01
C GLY A 97 -25.58 -32.45 -0.97
N GLY A 98 -24.63 -33.32 -0.76
CA GLY A 98 -23.70 -33.99 -1.61
C GLY A 98 -23.36 -33.46 -2.99
N VAL A 99 -22.14 -32.90 -3.10
CA VAL A 99 -21.26 -33.07 -4.26
C VAL A 99 -19.84 -33.15 -3.71
N THR A 100 -19.15 -34.21 -4.02
CA THR A 100 -17.73 -34.44 -3.77
C THR A 100 -16.91 -33.39 -4.51
N GLY A 101 -16.51 -32.32 -3.81
CA GLY A 101 -15.59 -31.33 -4.28
C GLY A 101 -14.32 -31.39 -3.45
N THR A 102 -13.22 -31.59 -4.12
CA THR A 102 -11.82 -31.53 -3.67
C THR A 102 -11.60 -30.53 -2.51
N VAL A 103 -10.92 -31.03 -1.48
CA VAL A 103 -10.42 -30.27 -0.32
C VAL A 103 -9.67 -29.03 -0.83
N GLN A 104 -10.26 -27.83 -0.70
CA GLN A 104 -9.57 -26.58 -0.93
C GLN A 104 -8.51 -26.42 0.16
N ALA A 105 -7.25 -26.37 -0.26
CA ALA A 105 -6.12 -26.07 0.59
C ALA A 105 -6.32 -24.71 1.28
N VAL A 106 -6.06 -24.67 2.56
CA VAL A 106 -6.11 -23.51 3.43
C VAL A 106 -5.30 -22.36 2.80
N GLY A 107 -5.97 -21.23 2.47
CA GLY A 107 -5.31 -19.92 2.34
C GLY A 107 -4.63 -19.62 1.01
N THR A 108 -5.26 -19.85 -0.15
CA THR A 108 -4.78 -19.23 -1.41
C THR A 108 -5.20 -17.77 -1.45
N HIS A 109 -4.27 -16.89 -1.07
CA HIS A 109 -4.43 -15.45 -1.30
C HIS A 109 -4.55 -15.19 -2.80
N THR A 110 -5.70 -14.67 -3.23
CA THR A 110 -5.86 -14.18 -4.59
C THR A 110 -5.00 -12.92 -4.76
N PRO A 111 -4.05 -12.90 -5.72
CA PRO A 111 -3.22 -11.73 -5.96
C PRO A 111 -4.08 -10.57 -6.48
N ALA A 112 -3.80 -9.35 -6.02
CA ALA A 112 -4.58 -8.19 -6.37
C ALA A 112 -4.45 -7.84 -7.85
N MET A 113 -5.57 -7.61 -8.54
CA MET A 113 -5.60 -7.20 -9.96
C MET A 113 -4.81 -8.14 -10.89
N ALA A 114 -4.80 -9.43 -10.60
CA ALA A 114 -3.97 -10.41 -11.32
C ALA A 114 -4.23 -10.42 -12.83
N LYS A 115 -5.49 -10.34 -13.25
CA LYS A 115 -5.87 -10.31 -14.67
C LYS A 115 -5.37 -9.05 -15.37
N GLU A 116 -5.47 -7.90 -14.71
CA GLU A 116 -4.98 -6.62 -15.19
C GLU A 116 -3.45 -6.63 -15.31
N VAL A 117 -2.75 -7.16 -14.32
CA VAL A 117 -1.29 -7.33 -14.31
C VAL A 117 -0.85 -8.20 -15.50
N VAL A 118 -1.42 -9.39 -15.65
CA VAL A 118 -1.08 -10.30 -16.77
C VAL A 118 -1.32 -9.62 -18.12
N ARG A 119 -2.48 -8.97 -18.31
CA ARG A 119 -2.80 -8.25 -19.54
C ARG A 119 -1.81 -7.13 -19.83
N ALA A 120 -1.43 -6.38 -18.79
CA ALA A 120 -0.53 -5.24 -18.91
C ALA A 120 0.91 -5.68 -19.22
N ILE A 121 1.40 -6.76 -18.59
CA ILE A 121 2.82 -7.15 -18.66
C ILE A 121 3.08 -8.15 -19.77
N VAL A 122 2.30 -9.22 -19.88
CA VAL A 122 2.52 -10.29 -20.87
C VAL A 122 1.95 -9.86 -22.24
N GLY A 123 0.67 -9.44 -22.26
CA GLY A 123 -0.01 -9.06 -23.52
C GLY A 123 -0.09 -10.22 -24.50
N LYS A 124 0.36 -9.99 -25.74
CA LYS A 124 0.32 -11.00 -26.83
C LYS A 124 1.63 -11.77 -27.01
N ASP A 125 2.72 -11.33 -26.38
CA ASP A 125 4.05 -11.91 -26.57
C ASP A 125 4.36 -12.93 -25.48
N THR A 126 3.67 -14.06 -25.54
CA THR A 126 3.72 -15.09 -24.49
C THR A 126 5.03 -15.89 -24.42
N ASP A 127 5.84 -15.88 -25.50
CA ASP A 127 7.10 -16.61 -25.60
C ASP A 127 8.34 -15.79 -25.24
N ALA A 128 8.15 -14.56 -24.72
CA ALA A 128 9.25 -13.72 -24.28
C ALA A 128 9.68 -14.02 -22.84
N ALA A 129 10.77 -13.35 -22.40
CA ALA A 129 11.16 -13.33 -20.98
C ALA A 129 10.40 -12.23 -20.23
N PHE A 130 10.05 -12.51 -18.97
CA PHE A 130 9.36 -11.61 -18.06
C PHE A 130 10.05 -11.59 -16.70
N VAL A 131 9.74 -10.56 -15.91
CA VAL A 131 10.26 -10.42 -14.54
C VAL A 131 9.11 -10.16 -13.56
N ASP A 132 9.12 -10.89 -12.45
CA ASP A 132 8.37 -10.56 -11.24
C ASP A 132 9.40 -10.15 -10.17
N GLY A 133 9.53 -8.84 -9.91
CA GLY A 133 10.51 -8.32 -8.97
C GLY A 133 10.14 -8.53 -7.49
N THR A 134 8.95 -9.06 -7.21
CA THR A 134 8.35 -9.16 -5.87
C THR A 134 7.59 -10.49 -5.71
N PHE A 135 8.34 -11.60 -5.71
CA PHE A 135 7.74 -12.95 -5.74
C PHE A 135 6.74 -13.22 -4.61
N GLY A 136 7.08 -12.83 -3.37
CA GLY A 136 6.27 -13.06 -2.17
C GLY A 136 5.96 -14.54 -1.95
N ARG A 137 4.75 -14.97 -2.29
CA ARG A 137 4.34 -16.39 -2.26
C ARG A 137 3.95 -16.92 -3.65
N GLY A 138 4.27 -16.16 -4.69
CA GLY A 138 4.10 -16.56 -6.09
C GLY A 138 2.67 -16.42 -6.61
N GLY A 139 1.86 -15.56 -6.03
CA GLY A 139 0.50 -15.31 -6.52
C GLY A 139 0.50 -14.77 -7.95
N HIS A 140 1.07 -13.59 -8.17
CA HIS A 140 1.22 -13.00 -9.51
C HIS A 140 2.12 -13.85 -10.43
N THR A 141 3.21 -14.41 -9.88
CA THR A 141 4.10 -15.31 -10.61
C THR A 141 3.33 -16.46 -11.27
N ARG A 142 2.42 -17.13 -10.54
CA ARG A 142 1.63 -18.26 -11.09
C ARG A 142 0.67 -17.81 -12.19
N GLU A 143 0.03 -16.66 -12.04
CA GLU A 143 -0.86 -16.08 -13.05
C GLU A 143 -0.09 -15.67 -14.31
N ILE A 144 1.11 -15.10 -14.15
CA ILE A 144 1.99 -14.80 -15.28
C ILE A 144 2.42 -16.08 -15.98
N LEU A 145 2.93 -17.09 -15.26
CA LEU A 145 3.34 -18.38 -15.83
C LEU A 145 2.21 -19.09 -16.58
N ALA A 146 0.97 -19.03 -16.06
CA ALA A 146 -0.20 -19.58 -16.71
C ALA A 146 -0.52 -18.91 -18.06
N ALA A 147 -0.12 -17.66 -18.24
CA ALA A 147 -0.32 -16.90 -19.47
C ALA A 147 0.85 -17.05 -20.45
N LEU A 148 1.99 -17.60 -20.03
CA LEU A 148 3.16 -17.79 -20.90
C LEU A 148 2.99 -18.97 -21.86
N GLY A 149 3.52 -18.80 -23.05
CA GLY A 149 3.73 -19.90 -24.01
C GLY A 149 4.88 -20.83 -23.60
N PRO A 150 5.11 -21.90 -24.35
CA PRO A 150 6.10 -22.93 -24.00
C PRO A 150 7.55 -22.44 -24.01
N LYS A 151 7.86 -21.37 -24.73
CA LYS A 151 9.20 -20.74 -24.80
C LYS A 151 9.33 -19.52 -23.86
N GLY A 152 8.24 -19.06 -23.27
CA GLY A 152 8.24 -17.93 -22.35
C GLY A 152 9.00 -18.28 -21.06
N THR A 153 9.70 -17.31 -20.48
CA THR A 153 10.41 -17.48 -19.22
C THR A 153 10.03 -16.40 -18.23
N LEU A 154 10.05 -16.75 -16.94
CA LEU A 154 9.79 -15.81 -15.86
C LEU A 154 10.93 -15.84 -14.84
N HIS A 155 11.57 -14.69 -14.65
CA HIS A 155 12.60 -14.47 -13.65
C HIS A 155 11.99 -13.74 -12.46
N ALA A 156 12.00 -14.33 -11.28
CA ALA A 156 11.47 -13.70 -10.07
C ALA A 156 12.60 -13.32 -9.11
N PHE A 157 12.31 -12.29 -8.29
CA PHE A 157 13.22 -11.78 -7.27
C PHE A 157 12.51 -11.72 -5.92
N ASP A 158 13.20 -12.07 -4.85
CA ASP A 158 12.77 -11.81 -3.49
C ASP A 158 13.96 -11.81 -2.52
N LEU A 159 13.83 -11.08 -1.41
CA LEU A 159 14.80 -11.04 -0.32
C LEU A 159 14.41 -11.96 0.84
N ASP A 160 13.12 -12.30 0.97
CA ASP A 160 12.62 -13.12 2.07
C ASP A 160 13.04 -14.59 1.90
N PRO A 161 13.83 -15.17 2.84
CA PRO A 161 14.21 -16.58 2.78
C PRO A 161 13.03 -17.55 2.66
N GLU A 162 11.90 -17.24 3.28
CA GLU A 162 10.71 -18.07 3.17
C GLU A 162 10.07 -18.00 1.77
N ALA A 163 10.07 -16.81 1.14
CA ALA A 163 9.65 -16.65 -0.24
C ALA A 163 10.53 -17.49 -1.17
N ILE A 164 11.86 -17.45 -0.97
CA ILE A 164 12.83 -18.27 -1.74
C ILE A 164 12.56 -19.77 -1.59
N LEU A 165 12.20 -20.24 -0.39
CA LEU A 165 11.85 -21.66 -0.19
C LEU A 165 10.61 -22.06 -1.00
N VAL A 166 9.58 -21.22 -1.05
CA VAL A 166 8.37 -21.45 -1.87
C VAL A 166 8.72 -21.41 -3.36
N ALA A 167 9.53 -20.45 -3.77
CA ALA A 167 9.95 -20.31 -5.16
C ALA A 167 10.77 -21.49 -5.67
N LYS A 168 11.66 -22.04 -4.83
CA LYS A 168 12.43 -23.26 -5.17
C LYS A 168 11.54 -24.47 -5.41
N LYS A 169 10.37 -24.58 -4.76
CA LYS A 169 9.38 -25.62 -5.05
C LYS A 169 8.73 -25.37 -6.42
N LEU A 170 8.28 -24.15 -6.69
CA LEU A 170 7.69 -23.77 -7.97
C LEU A 170 8.67 -24.02 -9.15
N ARG A 171 9.98 -23.75 -8.96
CA ARG A 171 11.00 -24.04 -9.98
C ARG A 171 11.07 -25.52 -10.38
N LYS A 172 10.78 -26.42 -9.45
CA LYS A 172 10.72 -27.85 -9.75
C LYS A 172 9.47 -28.23 -10.52
N GLU A 173 8.37 -27.49 -10.33
CA GLU A 173 7.07 -27.70 -10.99
C GLU A 173 7.05 -27.12 -12.41
N ASP A 174 7.68 -25.94 -12.62
CA ASP A 174 7.70 -25.24 -13.91
C ASP A 174 9.13 -24.82 -14.29
N GLN A 175 9.66 -25.44 -15.34
CA GLN A 175 11.02 -25.18 -15.84
C GLN A 175 11.19 -23.83 -16.54
N ARG A 176 10.12 -23.10 -16.81
CA ARG A 176 10.15 -21.73 -17.36
C ARG A 176 10.40 -20.67 -16.26
N PHE A 177 10.30 -21.06 -15.00
CA PHE A 177 10.44 -20.18 -13.84
C PHE A 177 11.86 -20.19 -13.28
N PHE A 178 12.40 -19.01 -12.94
CA PHE A 178 13.71 -18.84 -12.33
C PHE A 178 13.58 -17.91 -11.13
N ILE A 179 14.24 -18.25 -10.00
CA ILE A 179 14.24 -17.44 -8.78
C ILE A 179 15.63 -16.92 -8.47
N HIS A 180 15.72 -15.65 -8.13
CA HIS A 180 16.93 -14.96 -7.70
C HIS A 180 16.74 -14.48 -6.27
N SER A 181 17.64 -14.92 -5.35
CA SER A 181 17.66 -14.47 -3.95
C SER A 181 18.33 -13.10 -3.87
N ALA A 182 17.65 -12.08 -4.35
CA ALA A 182 18.14 -10.70 -4.44
C ALA A 182 16.95 -9.72 -4.49
N GLY A 183 17.17 -8.48 -4.09
CA GLY A 183 16.19 -7.42 -4.29
C GLY A 183 16.03 -7.05 -5.76
N PHE A 184 14.84 -6.61 -6.12
CA PHE A 184 14.55 -6.21 -7.51
C PHE A 184 15.40 -5.02 -8.01
N ALA A 185 16.03 -4.25 -7.12
CA ALA A 185 17.00 -3.23 -7.49
C ALA A 185 18.22 -3.81 -8.24
N SER A 186 18.60 -5.06 -7.94
CA SER A 186 19.73 -5.76 -8.57
C SER A 186 19.36 -6.43 -9.89
N MET A 187 18.11 -6.31 -10.38
CA MET A 187 17.68 -7.05 -11.58
C MET A 187 18.51 -6.73 -12.83
N ALA A 188 19.06 -5.50 -12.92
CA ALA A 188 19.84 -5.12 -14.09
C ALA A 188 21.17 -5.88 -14.16
N GLU A 189 21.84 -6.06 -13.03
CA GLU A 189 23.08 -6.83 -12.92
C GLU A 189 22.81 -8.31 -13.23
N VAL A 190 21.89 -8.92 -12.48
CA VAL A 190 21.56 -10.34 -12.61
C VAL A 190 21.12 -10.73 -14.03
N LEU A 191 20.21 -9.94 -14.64
CA LEU A 191 19.70 -10.27 -15.97
C LEU A 191 20.67 -9.94 -17.10
N SER A 192 21.57 -8.96 -16.90
CA SER A 192 22.63 -8.68 -17.86
C SER A 192 23.64 -9.83 -17.94
N ASP A 193 24.04 -10.39 -16.80
CA ASP A 193 24.94 -11.55 -16.73
C ASP A 193 24.33 -12.80 -17.42
N LEU A 194 23.00 -12.92 -17.36
CA LEU A 194 22.27 -14.00 -18.01
C LEU A 194 21.94 -13.69 -19.50
N GLY A 195 22.23 -12.49 -20.00
CA GLY A 195 21.86 -12.06 -21.35
C GLY A 195 20.34 -11.91 -21.58
N VAL A 196 19.55 -11.80 -20.52
CA VAL A 196 18.09 -11.74 -20.57
C VAL A 196 17.60 -10.30 -20.79
N LYS A 197 16.76 -10.11 -21.81
CA LYS A 197 16.09 -8.84 -22.11
C LYS A 197 14.57 -9.01 -22.02
N PRO A 198 13.95 -8.75 -20.87
CA PRO A 198 12.55 -9.02 -20.65
C PRO A 198 11.63 -8.11 -21.49
N ALA A 199 10.47 -8.65 -21.89
CA ALA A 199 9.38 -7.92 -22.52
C ALA A 199 8.52 -7.16 -21.51
N GLY A 200 8.48 -7.66 -20.28
CA GLY A 200 7.73 -7.06 -19.19
C GLY A 200 8.41 -7.28 -17.84
N VAL A 201 8.30 -6.27 -16.98
CA VAL A 201 8.73 -6.29 -15.57
C VAL A 201 7.52 -5.93 -14.71
N PHE A 202 7.31 -6.63 -13.62
CA PHE A 202 6.27 -6.36 -12.65
C PHE A 202 6.85 -6.15 -11.24
N LEU A 203 6.33 -5.16 -10.53
CA LEU A 203 6.67 -4.86 -9.13
C LEU A 203 5.37 -4.70 -8.33
N ASP A 204 5.13 -5.56 -7.35
CA ASP A 204 4.06 -5.40 -6.34
C ASP A 204 4.68 -4.83 -5.07
N LEU A 205 4.40 -3.55 -4.77
CA LEU A 205 5.08 -2.85 -3.69
C LEU A 205 4.48 -3.17 -2.32
N GLY A 206 5.33 -3.13 -1.30
CA GLY A 206 4.90 -3.29 0.08
C GLY A 206 5.22 -4.67 0.65
N ILE A 207 4.37 -5.15 1.55
CA ILE A 207 4.59 -6.42 2.28
C ILE A 207 3.64 -7.49 1.81
N SER A 208 4.10 -8.73 1.77
CA SER A 208 3.25 -9.87 1.50
C SER A 208 2.31 -10.17 2.69
N SER A 209 1.14 -10.78 2.41
CA SER A 209 0.21 -11.14 3.48
C SER A 209 0.83 -12.08 4.54
N PRO A 210 1.62 -13.11 4.19
CA PRO A 210 2.31 -13.93 5.18
C PRO A 210 3.28 -13.15 6.07
N GLN A 211 4.07 -12.22 5.51
CA GLN A 211 4.92 -11.34 6.34
C GLN A 211 4.10 -10.49 7.30
N LEU A 212 2.92 -10.03 6.85
CA LEU A 212 2.02 -9.25 7.68
C LEU A 212 1.35 -10.08 8.78
N ASP A 213 1.04 -11.35 8.51
CA ASP A 213 0.31 -12.24 9.40
C ASP A 213 1.23 -12.98 10.40
N ASP A 214 2.53 -13.09 10.10
CA ASP A 214 3.53 -13.67 10.99
C ASP A 214 3.97 -12.67 12.07
N LYS A 215 3.56 -12.94 13.31
CA LYS A 215 3.90 -12.10 14.46
C LYS A 215 5.41 -11.99 14.73
N THR A 216 6.21 -12.98 14.30
CA THR A 216 7.66 -12.98 14.52
C THR A 216 8.37 -11.93 13.64
N ARG A 217 7.71 -11.46 12.58
CA ARG A 217 8.21 -10.41 11.69
C ARG A 217 7.98 -9.00 12.25
N GLY A 218 7.11 -8.85 13.25
CA GLY A 218 6.83 -7.57 13.91
C GLY A 218 6.10 -6.53 13.06
N MET A 219 5.46 -6.92 11.96
CA MET A 219 4.88 -5.98 10.98
C MET A 219 3.60 -5.29 11.44
N ARG A 220 2.96 -5.80 12.50
CA ARG A 220 1.69 -5.27 13.03
C ARG A 220 1.84 -4.76 14.46
N PRO A 221 1.45 -3.52 14.75
CA PRO A 221 1.43 -3.01 16.12
C PRO A 221 0.39 -3.72 17.02
N GLU A 222 -0.64 -4.34 16.44
CA GLU A 222 -1.70 -5.03 17.18
C GLU A 222 -1.30 -6.43 17.66
N GLN A 223 -0.27 -7.02 17.07
CA GLN A 223 0.22 -8.36 17.40
C GLN A 223 1.52 -8.25 18.19
N ASP A 224 1.60 -8.86 19.36
CA ASP A 224 2.84 -8.85 20.13
C ASP A 224 3.86 -9.83 19.54
N GLY A 225 5.06 -9.32 19.33
CA GLY A 225 6.19 -10.04 18.75
C GLY A 225 7.46 -9.21 18.76
N PRO A 226 8.60 -9.74 18.30
CA PRO A 226 9.84 -8.98 18.18
C PRO A 226 9.65 -7.72 17.31
N LEU A 227 10.25 -6.60 17.69
CA LEU A 227 10.26 -5.38 16.88
C LEU A 227 11.36 -5.48 15.82
N ASP A 228 11.12 -6.30 14.77
CA ASP A 228 12.09 -6.60 13.71
C ASP A 228 11.89 -5.72 12.48
N LEU A 229 10.80 -5.85 11.75
CA LEU A 229 10.38 -5.15 10.53
C LEU A 229 11.22 -5.42 9.27
N ARG A 230 12.23 -6.30 9.29
CA ARG A 230 13.03 -6.62 8.09
C ARG A 230 12.27 -7.52 7.11
N PHE A 231 12.52 -7.33 5.81
CA PHE A 231 12.10 -8.27 4.77
C PHE A 231 13.08 -9.46 4.71
N ASP A 232 14.37 -9.19 4.72
CA ASP A 232 15.41 -10.21 4.89
C ASP A 232 15.79 -10.31 6.37
N VAL A 233 15.31 -11.37 7.04
CA VAL A 233 15.62 -11.61 8.47
C VAL A 233 17.04 -12.09 8.70
N THR A 234 17.78 -12.45 7.64
CA THR A 234 19.15 -12.95 7.72
C THR A 234 20.20 -11.83 7.67
N SER A 235 19.82 -10.64 7.25
CA SER A 235 20.74 -9.50 7.10
C SER A 235 20.14 -8.18 7.61
N GLY A 236 20.98 -7.17 7.74
CA GLY A 236 20.59 -5.84 8.19
C GLY A 236 20.26 -5.74 9.68
N GLU A 237 19.83 -4.57 10.10
CA GLU A 237 19.45 -4.30 11.49
C GLU A 237 17.94 -4.36 11.71
N THR A 238 17.53 -4.87 12.89
CA THR A 238 16.13 -4.85 13.29
C THR A 238 15.67 -3.43 13.64
N ALA A 239 14.36 -3.18 13.60
CA ALA A 239 13.81 -1.89 14.04
C ALA A 239 14.20 -1.57 15.49
N ALA A 240 14.19 -2.55 16.38
CA ALA A 240 14.65 -2.36 17.77
C ALA A 240 16.13 -1.93 17.84
N ALA A 241 17.00 -2.48 16.99
CA ALA A 241 18.42 -2.08 16.92
C ALA A 241 18.56 -0.65 16.36
N PHE A 242 17.85 -0.33 15.28
CA PHE A 242 17.77 1.01 14.71
C PHE A 242 17.32 2.05 15.74
N LEU A 243 16.24 1.79 16.48
CA LEU A 243 15.75 2.71 17.51
C LEU A 243 16.77 2.92 18.65
N ARG A 244 17.61 1.94 18.97
CA ARG A 244 18.67 2.09 19.98
C ARG A 244 19.80 3.00 19.53
N ARG A 245 20.21 2.92 18.24
CA ARG A 245 21.42 3.62 17.78
C ARG A 245 21.16 4.94 17.06
N ALA A 246 20.02 5.04 16.32
CA ALA A 246 19.79 6.13 15.38
C ALA A 246 19.77 7.51 16.09
N PRO A 247 20.50 8.51 15.62
CA PRO A 247 20.42 9.85 16.19
C PRO A 247 19.01 10.43 16.03
N ARG A 248 18.65 11.38 16.89
CA ARG A 248 17.31 12.02 16.86
C ARG A 248 16.96 12.58 15.47
N SER A 249 17.93 13.16 14.77
CA SER A 249 17.75 13.70 13.42
C SER A 249 17.33 12.62 12.42
N GLU A 250 17.93 11.43 12.48
CA GLU A 250 17.60 10.29 11.61
C GLU A 250 16.21 9.74 11.93
N LEU A 251 15.88 9.56 13.21
CA LEU A 251 14.54 9.17 13.66
C LEU A 251 13.47 10.16 13.15
N LEU A 252 13.71 11.44 13.36
CA LEU A 252 12.78 12.50 12.96
C LEU A 252 12.62 12.54 11.43
N ARG A 253 13.74 12.37 10.67
CA ARG A 253 13.71 12.30 9.21
C ARG A 253 12.85 11.13 8.74
N ALA A 254 13.07 9.91 9.24
CA ALA A 254 12.32 8.73 8.87
C ALA A 254 10.81 8.88 9.17
N LEU A 255 10.47 9.36 10.38
CA LEU A 255 9.09 9.56 10.80
C LEU A 255 8.36 10.64 10.00
N LYS A 256 9.05 11.72 9.59
CA LYS A 256 8.46 12.79 8.77
C LYS A 256 8.29 12.39 7.31
N LEU A 257 9.29 11.69 6.73
CA LEU A 257 9.28 11.35 5.31
C LEU A 257 8.34 10.18 5.01
N TYR A 258 8.26 9.20 5.91
CA TYR A 258 7.61 7.92 5.64
C TYR A 258 6.38 7.68 6.50
N GLY A 259 6.18 8.47 7.55
CA GLY A 259 5.05 8.36 8.47
C GLY A 259 3.84 9.19 8.05
N ASP A 260 3.06 9.59 9.04
CA ASP A 260 1.89 10.43 8.87
C ASP A 260 2.29 11.90 8.62
N SER A 261 2.13 12.36 7.40
CA SER A 261 2.43 13.74 7.01
C SER A 261 1.37 14.75 7.49
N SER A 262 0.23 14.28 8.00
CA SER A 262 -0.87 15.15 8.45
C SER A 262 -0.56 15.87 9.78
N ASP A 263 0.28 15.26 10.63
CA ASP A 263 0.72 15.87 11.91
C ASP A 263 2.25 15.82 12.09
N PRO A 264 2.95 16.90 11.70
CA PRO A 264 4.40 17.00 11.87
C PRO A 264 4.85 17.06 13.35
N HIS A 265 3.94 17.37 14.28
CA HIS A 265 4.25 17.37 15.71
C HIS A 265 4.35 15.96 16.27
N THR A 266 3.56 15.02 15.76
CA THR A 266 3.63 13.61 16.14
C THR A 266 5.02 13.02 15.90
N ALA A 267 5.62 13.27 14.72
CA ALA A 267 6.97 12.78 14.44
C ALA A 267 8.01 13.25 15.46
N ARG A 268 7.89 14.51 15.90
CA ARG A 268 8.78 15.06 16.95
C ARG A 268 8.55 14.39 18.29
N ARG A 269 7.30 14.29 18.74
CA ARG A 269 6.94 13.66 20.03
C ARG A 269 7.41 12.21 20.12
N VAL A 270 7.21 11.43 19.04
CA VAL A 270 7.67 10.04 18.97
C VAL A 270 9.21 9.95 18.99
N ALA A 271 9.91 10.79 18.21
CA ALA A 271 11.37 10.82 18.23
C ALA A 271 11.92 11.20 19.62
N ASP A 272 11.30 12.17 20.30
CA ASP A 272 11.67 12.59 21.64
C ASP A 272 11.40 11.49 22.68
N ALA A 273 10.28 10.78 22.60
CA ALA A 273 9.95 9.65 23.46
C ALA A 273 10.99 8.52 23.33
N ILE A 274 11.42 8.19 22.11
CA ILE A 274 12.48 7.20 21.88
C ILE A 274 13.81 7.68 22.49
N CYS A 275 14.17 8.96 22.31
CA CYS A 275 15.39 9.52 22.89
C CYS A 275 15.37 9.53 24.41
N LEU A 276 14.24 9.83 25.04
CA LEU A 276 14.06 9.79 26.49
C LEU A 276 14.15 8.36 27.02
N ALA A 277 13.54 7.39 26.33
CA ALA A 277 13.58 5.99 26.76
C ALA A 277 15.01 5.42 26.81
N ARG A 278 15.89 5.83 25.91
CA ARG A 278 17.29 5.36 25.87
C ARG A 278 18.30 6.20 26.69
N ALA A 279 17.83 7.31 27.28
CA ALA A 279 18.69 8.13 28.14
C ALA A 279 19.07 7.38 29.43
N PRO A 280 20.18 7.73 30.10
CA PRO A 280 20.51 7.20 31.41
C PRO A 280 19.33 7.38 32.40
N GLY A 281 18.87 6.28 33.03
CA GLY A 281 17.68 6.28 33.87
C GLY A 281 16.33 6.20 33.15
N GLY A 282 16.33 6.14 31.81
CA GLY A 282 15.12 5.91 31.02
C GLY A 282 14.64 4.46 31.07
N ALA A 283 13.41 4.21 30.61
CA ALA A 283 12.77 2.90 30.61
C ALA A 283 13.41 1.86 29.66
N GLY A 284 14.35 2.26 28.84
CA GLY A 284 14.91 1.44 27.76
C GLY A 284 14.07 1.49 26.48
N VAL A 285 14.70 1.22 25.34
CA VAL A 285 14.01 1.17 24.05
C VAL A 285 13.21 -0.13 23.96
N PRO A 286 11.91 -0.07 23.60
CA PRO A 286 11.09 -1.26 23.42
C PRO A 286 11.70 -2.26 22.43
N THR A 287 11.61 -3.54 22.75
CA THR A 287 12.07 -4.65 21.89
C THR A 287 10.92 -5.43 21.28
N THR A 288 9.69 -5.18 21.73
CA THR A 288 8.48 -5.81 21.20
C THR A 288 7.56 -4.79 20.53
N THR A 289 6.76 -5.28 19.62
CA THR A 289 5.79 -4.46 18.87
C THR A 289 4.76 -3.81 19.78
N ARG A 290 4.26 -4.54 20.79
CA ARG A 290 3.27 -4.03 21.74
C ARG A 290 3.85 -2.89 22.55
N ALA A 291 4.99 -3.10 23.20
CA ALA A 291 5.62 -2.08 24.03
C ALA A 291 5.96 -0.82 23.22
N PHE A 292 6.39 -0.98 21.96
CA PHE A 292 6.65 0.16 21.09
C PHE A 292 5.35 0.87 20.66
N ALA A 293 4.29 0.12 20.33
CA ALA A 293 3.00 0.70 19.99
C ALA A 293 2.40 1.52 21.15
N ASP A 294 2.54 1.03 22.38
CA ASP A 294 2.10 1.74 23.60
C ASP A 294 2.89 3.04 23.81
N MET A 295 4.22 3.00 23.62
CA MET A 295 5.07 4.21 23.65
C MET A 295 4.62 5.25 22.60
N VAL A 296 4.35 4.82 21.37
CA VAL A 296 3.89 5.71 20.30
C VAL A 296 2.52 6.30 20.61
N ALA A 297 1.59 5.49 21.12
CA ALA A 297 0.26 5.95 21.52
C ALA A 297 0.34 7.00 22.64
N ALA A 298 1.17 6.77 23.65
CA ALA A 298 1.41 7.73 24.74
C ALA A 298 2.00 9.04 24.21
N ALA A 299 3.00 8.98 23.30
CA ALA A 299 3.61 10.15 22.68
C ALA A 299 2.62 10.94 21.81
N ARG A 300 1.61 10.29 21.22
CA ARG A 300 0.54 10.92 20.43
C ARG A 300 -0.56 11.57 21.27
N GLY A 301 -0.62 11.32 22.56
CA GLY A 301 -1.63 11.87 23.46
C GLY A 301 -2.96 11.14 23.42
N TYR A 302 -2.97 9.85 23.10
CA TYR A 302 -4.17 8.98 23.10
C TYR A 302 -5.34 9.51 22.24
N GLU A 303 -5.08 10.25 21.17
CA GLU A 303 -6.13 10.63 20.25
C GLU A 303 -6.78 9.38 19.66
N TYR A 304 -8.10 9.24 19.83
CA TYR A 304 -8.86 8.14 19.23
C TYR A 304 -8.79 8.26 17.71
N GLN A 305 -8.15 7.29 17.07
CA GLN A 305 -8.13 7.17 15.62
C GLN A 305 -8.75 5.84 15.22
N ALA A 306 -9.51 5.83 14.12
CA ALA A 306 -10.07 4.61 13.54
C ALA A 306 -9.01 3.57 13.16
N MET A 307 -7.76 4.01 12.95
CA MET A 307 -6.57 3.17 12.79
C MET A 307 -5.75 3.17 14.08
N HIS A 308 -5.07 2.04 14.35
CA HIS A 308 -4.17 1.97 15.51
C HIS A 308 -3.14 3.12 15.45
N ALA A 309 -2.96 3.83 16.57
CA ALA A 309 -2.14 5.05 16.65
C ALA A 309 -0.69 4.87 16.15
N ALA A 310 -0.13 3.66 16.25
CA ALA A 310 1.24 3.36 15.85
C ALA A 310 1.41 2.97 14.37
N LYS A 311 0.33 2.71 13.59
CA LYS A 311 0.46 2.16 12.23
C LYS A 311 1.37 2.98 11.31
N ALA A 312 1.21 4.30 11.30
CA ALA A 312 2.03 5.17 10.47
C ALA A 312 3.51 5.16 10.91
N THR A 313 3.77 5.07 12.21
CA THR A 313 5.11 4.95 12.78
C THR A 313 5.78 3.63 12.39
N PHE A 314 5.07 2.50 12.51
CA PHE A 314 5.56 1.19 12.07
C PHE A 314 5.86 1.19 10.57
N GLN A 315 4.98 1.77 9.77
CA GLN A 315 5.21 1.93 8.33
C GLN A 315 6.48 2.75 8.06
N ALA A 316 6.67 3.87 8.77
CA ALA A 316 7.85 4.71 8.59
C ALA A 316 9.14 3.96 8.91
N LEU A 317 9.16 3.22 10.00
CA LEU A 317 10.32 2.38 10.37
C LEU A 317 10.55 1.27 9.36
N ARG A 318 9.49 0.58 8.89
CA ARG A 318 9.62 -0.48 7.89
C ARG A 318 10.25 0.04 6.60
N ILE A 319 9.77 1.18 6.10
CA ILE A 319 10.32 1.83 4.92
C ILE A 319 11.81 2.18 5.14
N GLN A 320 12.14 2.71 6.33
CA GLN A 320 13.53 3.05 6.68
C GLN A 320 14.44 1.82 6.76
N ILE A 321 14.00 0.76 7.48
CA ILE A 321 14.77 -0.46 7.71
C ILE A 321 15.07 -1.22 6.41
N ASN A 322 14.08 -1.28 5.51
CA ASN A 322 14.19 -2.02 4.26
C ASN A 322 14.60 -1.15 3.06
N ASP A 323 14.84 0.15 3.28
CA ASP A 323 15.10 1.13 2.22
C ASP A 323 14.10 1.01 1.05
N GLU A 324 12.80 0.81 1.37
CA GLU A 324 11.77 0.51 0.36
C GLU A 324 11.76 1.53 -0.77
N PHE A 325 11.97 2.81 -0.46
CA PHE A 325 11.95 3.89 -1.45
C PHE A 325 13.23 3.97 -2.29
N GLY A 326 14.39 3.69 -1.70
CA GLY A 326 15.64 3.54 -2.44
C GLY A 326 15.59 2.34 -3.39
N GLN A 327 15.11 1.20 -2.87
CA GLN A 327 14.89 0.00 -3.68
C GLN A 327 13.94 0.27 -4.86
N LEU A 328 12.83 0.99 -4.64
CA LEU A 328 11.89 1.33 -5.72
C LEU A 328 12.54 2.20 -6.80
N ARG A 329 13.27 3.25 -6.41
CA ARG A 329 13.99 4.11 -7.38
C ARG A 329 15.01 3.32 -8.21
N SER A 330 15.83 2.53 -7.52
CA SER A 330 16.84 1.69 -8.17
C SER A 330 16.21 0.60 -9.04
N GLY A 331 15.12 -0.02 -8.58
CA GLY A 331 14.37 -1.02 -9.34
C GLY A 331 13.72 -0.48 -10.60
N MET A 332 13.15 0.72 -10.56
CA MET A 332 12.63 1.39 -11.76
C MET A 332 13.74 1.71 -12.76
N ALA A 333 14.90 2.16 -12.29
CA ALA A 333 16.07 2.40 -13.15
C ALA A 333 16.61 1.09 -13.74
N ALA A 334 16.70 0.03 -12.93
CA ALA A 334 17.10 -1.30 -13.37
C ALA A 334 16.13 -1.87 -14.42
N ALA A 335 14.81 -1.72 -14.20
CA ALA A 335 13.80 -2.14 -15.17
C ALA A 335 13.94 -1.38 -16.50
N LEU A 336 14.18 -0.06 -16.46
CA LEU A 336 14.45 0.73 -17.66
C LEU A 336 15.65 0.21 -18.43
N LYS A 337 16.72 -0.18 -17.72
CA LYS A 337 17.96 -0.71 -18.31
C LYS A 337 17.73 -2.05 -19.01
N VAL A 338 17.08 -3.02 -18.35
CA VAL A 338 16.95 -4.40 -18.86
C VAL A 338 15.82 -4.60 -19.84
N LEU A 339 14.72 -3.87 -19.74
CA LEU A 339 13.58 -4.00 -20.66
C LEU A 339 14.02 -3.82 -22.11
N ARG A 340 13.58 -4.73 -22.99
CA ARG A 340 13.74 -4.54 -24.44
C ARG A 340 12.97 -3.29 -24.92
N PRO A 341 13.34 -2.69 -26.06
CA PRO A 341 12.56 -1.61 -26.67
C PRO A 341 11.08 -2.02 -26.86
N GLY A 342 10.14 -1.20 -26.40
CA GLY A 342 8.72 -1.51 -26.42
C GLY A 342 8.26 -2.43 -25.28
N GLY A 343 9.16 -2.81 -24.36
CA GLY A 343 8.81 -3.55 -23.14
C GLY A 343 8.02 -2.70 -22.14
N ARG A 344 7.45 -3.34 -21.13
CA ARG A 344 6.52 -2.72 -20.19
C ARG A 344 6.97 -2.94 -18.75
N LEU A 345 6.86 -1.90 -17.93
CA LEU A 345 7.00 -1.97 -16.46
C LEU A 345 5.62 -1.75 -15.83
N GLY A 346 5.11 -2.75 -15.11
CA GLY A 346 3.94 -2.63 -14.26
C GLY A 346 4.37 -2.44 -12.82
N VAL A 347 3.82 -1.44 -12.14
CA VAL A 347 4.05 -1.19 -10.72
C VAL A 347 2.71 -1.13 -10.01
N LEU A 348 2.48 -2.05 -9.08
CA LEU A 348 1.32 -2.06 -8.22
C LEU A 348 1.66 -1.31 -6.93
N THR A 349 0.98 -0.19 -6.70
CA THR A 349 1.18 0.68 -5.53
C THR A 349 -0.01 0.58 -4.59
N TRP A 350 0.23 0.77 -3.30
CA TRP A 350 -0.77 0.69 -2.24
C TRP A 350 -0.93 2.00 -1.48
N LYS A 351 -0.01 2.94 -1.68
CA LYS A 351 0.09 4.18 -0.92
C LYS A 351 0.37 5.36 -1.82
N HIS A 352 -0.11 6.53 -1.39
CA HIS A 352 0.14 7.79 -2.10
C HIS A 352 1.64 8.11 -2.21
N SER A 353 2.44 7.80 -1.19
CA SER A 353 3.89 8.02 -1.22
C SER A 353 4.62 7.21 -2.30
N GLU A 354 4.19 5.96 -2.55
CA GLU A 354 4.72 5.13 -3.64
C GLU A 354 4.37 5.72 -5.01
N CYS A 355 3.12 6.19 -5.19
CA CYS A 355 2.72 6.91 -6.40
C CYS A 355 3.52 8.20 -6.60
N THR A 356 3.81 8.94 -5.53
CA THR A 356 4.62 10.17 -5.59
C THR A 356 6.03 9.85 -6.08
N LEU A 357 6.65 8.77 -5.58
CA LEU A 357 7.97 8.33 -6.05
C LEU A 357 7.99 7.96 -7.53
N LEU A 358 6.95 7.30 -8.02
CA LEU A 358 6.79 7.01 -9.45
C LEU A 358 6.78 8.31 -10.28
N VAL A 359 5.99 9.29 -9.82
CA VAL A 359 5.90 10.61 -10.47
C VAL A 359 7.24 11.34 -10.41
N GLU A 360 7.92 11.33 -9.30
CA GLU A 360 9.25 11.93 -9.15
C GLU A 360 10.27 11.26 -10.07
N PHE A 361 10.26 9.93 -10.15
CA PHE A 361 11.12 9.18 -11.06
C PHE A 361 10.88 9.57 -12.52
N LEU A 362 9.63 9.67 -12.94
CA LEU A 362 9.27 10.10 -14.29
C LEU A 362 9.68 11.55 -14.55
N ARG A 363 9.47 12.45 -13.57
CA ARG A 363 9.83 13.87 -13.65
C ARG A 363 11.33 14.13 -13.67
N SER A 364 12.10 13.37 -12.89
CA SER A 364 13.57 13.51 -12.89
C SER A 364 14.19 13.25 -14.27
N ARG A 365 13.39 12.63 -15.15
CA ARG A 365 13.75 12.29 -16.51
C ARG A 365 13.09 13.20 -17.56
N GLU A 366 12.35 14.20 -17.12
CA GLU A 366 11.74 15.25 -17.96
C GLU A 366 12.22 16.62 -17.48
N LEU A 367 12.41 17.57 -18.43
CA LEU A 367 12.57 18.98 -18.06
C LEU A 367 11.28 19.46 -17.41
N ALA A 368 11.38 19.79 -16.13
CA ALA A 368 10.27 20.12 -15.26
C ALA A 368 9.31 21.16 -15.87
N LYS A 369 8.07 20.75 -16.12
CA LYS A 369 6.94 21.68 -16.19
C LYS A 369 6.13 21.55 -14.90
N PRO A 370 5.81 22.68 -14.21
CA PRO A 370 4.92 22.63 -13.06
C PRO A 370 3.54 22.10 -13.46
N GLY A 371 3.04 21.08 -12.76
CA GLY A 371 1.69 20.58 -12.97
C GLY A 371 1.57 19.27 -13.73
N PHE A 372 2.37 18.29 -13.36
CA PHE A 372 2.34 16.96 -13.98
C PHE A 372 0.99 16.26 -13.80
N PRO A 373 0.39 15.68 -14.87
CA PRO A 373 -0.97 15.14 -14.88
C PRO A 373 -1.24 13.97 -13.94
N LEU A 374 -0.25 13.14 -13.57
CA LEU A 374 -0.44 12.00 -12.68
C LEU A 374 -1.00 12.37 -11.31
N LEU A 375 -0.63 13.53 -10.74
CA LEU A 375 -1.21 14.04 -9.48
C LEU A 375 -2.62 14.61 -9.67
N LYS A 376 -2.89 15.28 -10.80
CA LYS A 376 -4.25 15.71 -11.17
C LYS A 376 -5.14 14.50 -11.43
N TRP A 377 -4.58 13.45 -11.95
CA TRP A 377 -5.23 12.22 -12.34
C TRP A 377 -5.72 11.41 -11.14
N HIS A 378 -4.94 11.26 -10.06
CA HIS A 378 -5.41 10.73 -8.79
C HIS A 378 -6.59 11.51 -8.19
N ARG A 379 -6.69 12.81 -8.44
CA ARG A 379 -7.84 13.62 -8.02
C ARG A 379 -9.04 13.48 -8.96
N LYS A 380 -8.82 13.37 -10.29
CA LYS A 380 -9.90 13.23 -11.29
C LYS A 380 -10.48 11.83 -11.35
N ALA A 381 -9.69 10.76 -11.16
CA ALA A 381 -10.20 9.39 -11.07
C ALA A 381 -11.23 9.21 -9.94
N ASN A 382 -11.19 10.08 -8.92
CA ASN A 382 -12.21 10.13 -7.86
C ASN A 382 -13.45 10.97 -8.22
N SER A 383 -13.48 11.67 -9.37
CA SER A 383 -14.56 12.61 -9.72
C SER A 383 -15.32 12.27 -10.99
N GLY A 384 -15.11 11.08 -11.60
CA GLY A 384 -15.90 10.59 -12.73
C GLY A 384 -15.77 11.41 -14.04
N GLY A 385 -14.74 12.23 -14.19
CA GLY A 385 -14.47 12.97 -15.43
C GLY A 385 -13.59 12.18 -16.39
N GLU A 386 -13.87 12.27 -17.68
CA GLU A 386 -13.03 11.71 -18.76
C GLU A 386 -11.57 12.16 -18.59
N ALA A 387 -10.67 11.20 -18.57
CA ALA A 387 -9.24 11.44 -18.47
C ALA A 387 -8.74 12.09 -19.77
N GLU A 388 -8.32 13.35 -19.73
CA GLU A 388 -7.47 13.90 -20.79
C GLU A 388 -6.19 13.07 -20.84
N GLU A 389 -5.89 12.47 -21.98
CA GLU A 389 -4.63 11.78 -22.26
C GLU A 389 -3.46 12.72 -21.97
N ALA A 390 -2.78 12.43 -20.88
CA ALA A 390 -1.59 13.13 -20.52
C ALA A 390 -0.43 12.61 -21.37
N VAL A 391 -0.21 13.25 -22.51
CA VAL A 391 0.98 13.00 -23.32
C VAL A 391 2.20 13.50 -22.54
N VAL A 392 2.90 12.58 -21.90
CA VAL A 392 4.20 12.83 -21.31
C VAL A 392 5.20 12.99 -22.45
N LYS A 393 5.52 14.24 -22.79
CA LYS A 393 6.55 14.54 -23.80
C LYS A 393 7.94 14.23 -23.22
N GLU A 394 8.62 13.38 -23.88
CA GLU A 394 9.68 12.56 -23.40
C GLU A 394 11.09 12.94 -23.80
N ARG A 395 12.02 12.74 -22.86
CA ARG A 395 13.46 12.60 -23.13
C ARG A 395 14.01 11.21 -22.71
N TRP A 396 13.36 10.40 -21.89
CA TRP A 396 14.05 9.43 -21.06
C TRP A 396 13.55 7.99 -21.08
N GLY A 397 12.79 7.60 -22.04
CA GLY A 397 12.61 6.18 -22.29
C GLY A 397 11.35 5.51 -21.76
N PHE A 398 10.57 6.08 -20.86
CA PHE A 398 9.25 5.57 -20.50
C PHE A 398 8.13 6.52 -20.90
N GLU A 399 7.04 5.93 -21.34
CA GLU A 399 5.76 6.56 -21.56
C GLU A 399 4.76 5.96 -20.55
N ALA A 400 4.09 6.79 -19.76
CA ALA A 400 3.09 6.30 -18.83
C ALA A 400 1.77 6.06 -19.55
N SER A 401 1.20 4.88 -19.34
CA SER A 401 -0.19 4.59 -19.68
C SER A 401 -1.12 4.94 -18.52
N GLU A 402 -2.41 4.70 -18.71
CA GLU A 402 -3.41 4.91 -17.68
C GLU A 402 -3.18 4.02 -16.45
N ALA A 403 -3.28 4.59 -15.23
CA ALA A 403 -3.26 3.79 -14.03
C ALA A 403 -4.63 3.14 -13.79
N GLN A 404 -4.64 1.87 -13.48
CA GLN A 404 -5.84 1.08 -13.30
C GLN A 404 -6.13 0.86 -11.82
N ARG A 405 -7.41 0.94 -11.44
CA ARG A 405 -7.87 0.60 -10.10
C ARG A 405 -8.62 -0.74 -10.13
N PRO A 406 -8.72 -1.42 -8.97
CA PRO A 406 -9.50 -2.64 -8.86
C PRO A 406 -10.95 -2.38 -9.28
N THR A 407 -11.51 -3.34 -10.01
CA THR A 407 -12.94 -3.32 -10.38
C THR A 407 -13.82 -3.59 -9.16
N PRO A 408 -15.11 -3.22 -9.18
CA PRO A 408 -16.05 -3.58 -8.11
C PRO A 408 -16.12 -5.10 -7.86
N GLU A 409 -15.90 -5.91 -8.90
CA GLU A 409 -15.85 -7.36 -8.79
C GLU A 409 -14.61 -7.83 -8.03
N GLU A 410 -13.43 -7.33 -8.38
CA GLU A 410 -12.19 -7.57 -7.65
C GLU A 410 -12.36 -7.22 -6.17
N LEU A 411 -12.98 -6.07 -5.85
CA LEU A 411 -13.18 -5.63 -4.46
C LEU A 411 -14.12 -6.54 -3.67
N ARG A 412 -15.09 -7.19 -4.32
CA ARG A 412 -15.95 -8.20 -3.67
C ARG A 412 -15.18 -9.47 -3.33
N ILE A 413 -14.27 -9.90 -4.21
CA ILE A 413 -13.47 -11.11 -4.04
C ILE A 413 -12.29 -10.85 -3.10
N ASN A 414 -11.59 -9.72 -3.28
CA ASN A 414 -10.39 -9.34 -2.56
C ASN A 414 -10.48 -7.90 -2.03
N SER A 415 -11.11 -7.73 -0.88
CA SER A 415 -11.26 -6.41 -0.24
C SER A 415 -9.93 -5.73 0.12
N ARG A 416 -8.83 -6.49 0.19
CA ARG A 416 -7.47 -5.96 0.44
C ARG A 416 -6.97 -5.14 -0.75
N SER A 417 -7.44 -5.41 -1.99
CA SER A 417 -7.04 -4.69 -3.20
C SER A 417 -7.55 -3.23 -3.29
N ARG A 418 -8.42 -2.79 -2.36
CA ARG A 418 -9.08 -1.47 -2.39
C ARG A 418 -8.13 -0.28 -2.59
N SER A 419 -6.92 -0.35 -2.05
CA SER A 419 -5.92 0.71 -2.16
C SER A 419 -4.95 0.50 -3.31
N ALA A 420 -5.06 -0.62 -4.03
CA ALA A 420 -4.17 -0.96 -5.12
C ALA A 420 -4.37 -0.02 -6.32
N VAL A 421 -3.27 0.36 -6.96
CA VAL A 421 -3.26 1.09 -8.24
C VAL A 421 -2.16 0.50 -9.11
N LEU A 422 -2.53 -0.05 -10.26
CA LEU A 422 -1.59 -0.57 -11.24
C LEU A 422 -1.18 0.55 -12.20
N HIS A 423 0.10 0.90 -12.20
CA HIS A 423 0.70 1.83 -13.15
C HIS A 423 1.46 1.04 -14.21
N VAL A 424 1.24 1.36 -15.48
CA VAL A 424 1.92 0.70 -16.59
C VAL A 424 2.77 1.73 -17.34
N LEU A 425 4.06 1.47 -17.42
CA LEU A 425 5.05 2.31 -18.11
C LEU A 425 5.58 1.55 -19.33
N HIS A 426 5.58 2.18 -20.49
CA HIS A 426 6.09 1.59 -21.75
C HIS A 426 7.48 2.13 -22.05
N LYS A 427 8.48 1.25 -22.21
CA LYS A 427 9.79 1.65 -22.70
C LYS A 427 9.71 1.99 -24.17
N LYS A 428 10.16 3.18 -24.56
CA LYS A 428 10.13 3.62 -25.95
C LYS A 428 10.98 2.78 -26.86
N LYS A 429 10.53 2.68 -28.12
CA LYS A 429 11.31 2.14 -29.24
C LYS A 429 12.31 3.20 -29.70
N GLY A 430 13.56 2.81 -29.98
CA GLY A 430 14.56 3.69 -30.57
C GLY A 430 15.52 4.40 -29.63
N ILE A 431 15.36 4.27 -28.30
CA ILE A 431 16.32 4.79 -27.32
C ILE A 431 17.43 3.77 -27.08
N ARG A 432 18.70 4.17 -27.27
CA ARG A 432 19.86 3.32 -27.00
C ARG A 432 20.14 3.27 -25.49
N CYS A 433 20.48 2.09 -24.97
CA CYS A 433 20.81 1.93 -23.53
C CYS A 433 21.99 2.84 -23.09
N ALA A 434 22.97 3.08 -23.95
CA ALA A 434 24.11 3.94 -23.62
C ALA A 434 23.69 5.40 -23.35
N ASP A 435 22.69 5.92 -24.06
CA ASP A 435 22.17 7.28 -23.84
C ASP A 435 21.42 7.39 -22.50
N LEU A 436 20.88 6.26 -22.03
CA LEU A 436 20.16 6.16 -20.74
C LEU A 436 21.10 5.99 -19.55
N GLU A 437 22.25 5.31 -19.73
CA GLU A 437 23.26 5.13 -18.68
C GLU A 437 23.94 6.45 -18.34
N ALA A 438 24.42 7.18 -19.34
CA ALA A 438 25.02 8.50 -19.14
C ALA A 438 24.06 9.51 -18.50
N ALA A 439 22.79 9.42 -18.84
CA ALA A 439 21.77 10.30 -18.29
C ALA A 439 21.27 9.86 -16.90
N ALA A 440 21.26 8.56 -16.61
CA ALA A 440 20.94 8.05 -15.26
C ALA A 440 22.04 8.46 -14.27
N ASP A 441 23.30 8.32 -14.62
CA ASP A 441 24.44 8.72 -13.80
C ASP A 441 24.49 10.25 -13.59
N ALA A 442 24.14 11.04 -14.61
CA ALA A 442 24.06 12.49 -14.52
C ALA A 442 22.85 13.00 -13.72
N ALA A 443 21.70 12.30 -13.79
CA ALA A 443 20.48 12.65 -13.05
C ALA A 443 20.46 12.10 -11.61
N PHE A 444 21.16 11.01 -11.36
CA PHE A 444 21.34 10.39 -10.06
C PHE A 444 22.76 10.61 -9.51
N GLY A 445 23.29 11.80 -9.65
CA GLY A 445 24.40 12.28 -8.80
C GLY A 445 23.99 12.27 -7.33
N TRP A 446 23.61 11.11 -6.82
CA TRP A 446 23.24 10.80 -5.45
C TRP A 446 24.51 10.54 -4.61
N GLY A 447 25.51 11.39 -4.82
CA GLY A 447 26.55 11.61 -3.86
C GLY A 447 25.96 12.48 -2.74
N ALA A 448 26.01 11.95 -1.52
CA ALA A 448 25.74 12.61 -0.25
C ALA A 448 24.41 13.37 -0.19
N ALA A 449 23.54 12.94 0.71
CA ALA A 449 22.30 13.61 1.05
C ALA A 449 22.57 15.09 1.35
N GLU A 450 22.40 15.97 0.38
CA GLU A 450 22.23 17.38 0.63
C GLU A 450 20.90 17.57 1.35
N GLU A 451 20.97 18.24 2.48
CA GLU A 451 19.89 18.65 3.32
C GLU A 451 18.83 19.40 2.48
N LEU A 452 17.79 18.70 2.09
CA LEU A 452 16.59 19.38 1.59
C LEU A 452 15.83 19.95 2.78
N ASP A 453 16.27 21.09 3.25
CA ASP A 453 15.41 21.98 4.03
C ASP A 453 14.23 22.41 3.14
N PRO A 454 12.99 22.19 3.56
CA PRO A 454 11.85 22.70 2.83
C PRO A 454 11.91 24.23 2.80
N PRO A 455 11.56 24.89 1.68
CA PRO A 455 11.65 26.34 1.58
C PRO A 455 10.83 26.99 2.70
N VAL A 456 11.52 27.76 3.52
CA VAL A 456 10.93 28.59 4.58
C VAL A 456 9.90 29.53 3.93
N LYS A 457 8.62 29.30 4.22
CA LYS A 457 7.55 30.24 3.83
C LYS A 457 7.87 31.60 4.46
N LYS A 458 8.34 32.54 3.66
CA LYS A 458 8.46 33.96 4.08
C LYS A 458 7.08 34.44 4.52
N ARG A 459 6.95 34.73 5.82
CA ARG A 459 5.81 35.47 6.36
C ARG A 459 5.73 36.80 5.61
N ARG A 460 4.62 37.05 4.92
CA ARG A 460 4.29 38.39 4.45
C ARG A 460 4.19 39.30 5.69
N LYS A 461 5.08 40.26 5.79
CA LYS A 461 4.89 41.40 6.70
C LYS A 461 3.71 42.18 6.14
N THR A 462 2.65 42.24 6.88
CA THR A 462 1.63 43.30 6.71
C THR A 462 2.28 44.56 7.21
N SER A 463 2.54 45.50 6.31
CA SER A 463 2.82 46.91 6.65
C SER A 463 1.49 47.61 6.89
N GLU A 464 1.42 48.27 8.02
CA GLU A 464 0.44 49.29 8.28
C GLU A 464 0.41 50.36 7.18
#